data_79b0dbdaaddeaef0af48ac60fad7a3cc
#
_entry.id   79b0dbdaaddeaef0af48ac60fad7a3cc
#
_cell.length_a   1.000
_cell.length_b   1.000
_cell.length_c   1.000
_cell.angle_alpha   90.00
_cell.angle_beta   90.00
_cell.angle_gamma   90.00
#
_symmetry.space_group_name_H-M   'P 1'
#
loop_
_entity.id
_entity.type
_entity.pdbx_description
1 polymer ?
#
loop_
_entity_poly.entity_id
_entity_poly.type
_entity_poly.pdbx_seq_one_letter_code
_entity_poly.pdbx_strand_id
1 'polypeptide(L)'
;MKGQKHENGPSEADPVLVEIVAGTLAAIEKEVETSIGRTSRSPMIRDAHDFRAGIHDRKLRKLTGRSYSALVHPVVRDYPIETMNVGDVYFHNDVYLSEGGIGHLPDLCVTVPVFAADPDSGEQRVVAFIQAFGHHDDIGGAVPGSMPSAATSVYEEGLMVPPIKLWDRGVPNESALKIMTRNSRMPDSLAADLDAECSACLAGARRLSELFDRYGVAAVEACFDAILASSTEVYRREILSRIPDGTYVWEDYAEHDGVDEPKLHRQRITLTMDSTAEVPLTIDFTGTGPQARGPINHCGDYADGNFLKKWLAPILRNLAETPERMAQLDVNEGVVPLIEMRFPQKGTLLTPIFPAPTNARTFVILRLLGVLAGVLAKATGGRMPADQETIRYTGVHGTDDAGEPYLMREVLGGGSGGRWYADGEDTIHVVPDSRNLPTEFTESRFPFLVERLGLAQDSGGPGEFRGGLGYDKQIRMLRDASFMSIADRSILSCWGVKGGRAGRPFSVVVDPGGPRERELEGLVDDEPVLAGEVIRIRTTGGGGWGDPLDRATDA
;
A
#
# COMPACT_ATOMS: atom_id res chain seq x y z
N MET A 1 -35.25 -9.31 52.22
CA MET A 1 -34.99 -9.80 50.85
C MET A 1 -33.71 -9.13 50.38
N LYS A 2 -32.60 -9.86 50.36
CA LYS A 2 -31.31 -9.36 49.87
C LYS A 2 -31.29 -9.50 48.34
N GLY A 3 -31.17 -8.39 47.64
CA GLY A 3 -30.99 -8.38 46.16
C GLY A 3 -29.66 -9.03 45.77
N GLN A 4 -29.74 -10.08 45.00
CA GLN A 4 -28.57 -10.65 44.33
C GLN A 4 -28.07 -9.64 43.32
N LYS A 5 -26.82 -9.19 43.49
CA LYS A 5 -26.03 -8.56 42.43
C LYS A 5 -25.71 -9.65 41.41
N HIS A 6 -26.31 -9.57 40.22
CA HIS A 6 -25.81 -10.28 39.06
C HIS A 6 -24.43 -9.72 38.74
N GLU A 7 -23.40 -10.53 38.93
CA GLU A 7 -22.12 -10.33 38.25
C GLU A 7 -22.37 -10.51 36.75
N ASN A 8 -22.48 -9.39 36.04
CA ASN A 8 -22.49 -9.40 34.59
C ASN A 8 -21.10 -9.82 34.11
N GLY A 9 -20.99 -11.02 33.56
CA GLY A 9 -19.92 -11.38 32.64
C GLY A 9 -19.90 -10.39 31.44
N PRO A 10 -18.88 -10.39 30.60
CA PRO A 10 -18.78 -9.45 29.47
C PRO A 10 -20.10 -9.51 28.70
N SER A 11 -20.82 -8.39 28.63
CA SER A 11 -22.06 -8.24 27.90
C SER A 11 -21.78 -8.56 26.43
N GLU A 12 -22.40 -9.60 25.90
CA GLU A 12 -22.42 -9.85 24.45
C GLU A 12 -22.96 -8.60 23.76
N ALA A 13 -22.19 -8.05 22.79
CA ALA A 13 -22.59 -6.85 22.07
C ALA A 13 -23.89 -7.12 21.29
N ASP A 14 -24.83 -6.20 21.35
CA ASP A 14 -26.07 -6.29 20.54
C ASP A 14 -25.71 -6.38 19.05
N PRO A 15 -26.09 -7.44 18.34
CA PRO A 15 -25.78 -7.61 16.92
C PRO A 15 -26.23 -6.45 16.03
N VAL A 16 -27.37 -5.82 16.34
CA VAL A 16 -27.87 -4.66 15.60
C VAL A 16 -26.94 -3.44 15.82
N LEU A 17 -26.47 -3.26 17.04
CA LEU A 17 -25.52 -2.19 17.34
C LEU A 17 -24.16 -2.44 16.68
N VAL A 18 -23.70 -3.69 16.62
CA VAL A 18 -22.45 -4.06 15.90
C VAL A 18 -22.53 -3.65 14.43
N GLU A 19 -23.63 -3.94 13.73
CA GLU A 19 -23.82 -3.55 12.34
C GLU A 19 -23.88 -2.02 12.17
N ILE A 20 -24.56 -1.31 13.07
CA ILE A 20 -24.59 0.16 13.06
C ILE A 20 -23.19 0.75 13.24
N VAL A 21 -22.43 0.22 14.19
CA VAL A 21 -21.05 0.67 14.47
C VAL A 21 -20.16 0.38 13.26
N ALA A 22 -20.18 -0.84 12.72
CA ALA A 22 -19.37 -1.21 11.54
C ALA A 22 -19.69 -0.32 10.33
N GLY A 23 -20.98 -0.10 10.03
CA GLY A 23 -21.40 0.80 8.95
C GLY A 23 -20.99 2.25 9.17
N THR A 24 -21.03 2.71 10.43
CA THR A 24 -20.58 4.08 10.78
C THR A 24 -19.07 4.25 10.62
N LEU A 25 -18.26 3.26 11.06
CA LEU A 25 -16.81 3.26 10.86
C LEU A 25 -16.45 3.34 9.37
N ALA A 26 -17.09 2.52 8.53
CA ALA A 26 -16.88 2.53 7.09
C ALA A 26 -17.27 3.88 6.44
N ALA A 27 -18.36 4.50 6.91
CA ALA A 27 -18.79 5.80 6.44
C ALA A 27 -17.81 6.91 6.83
N ILE A 28 -17.32 6.93 8.06
CA ILE A 28 -16.32 7.90 8.55
C ILE A 28 -15.02 7.76 7.75
N GLU A 29 -14.50 6.55 7.56
CA GLU A 29 -13.29 6.31 6.75
C GLU A 29 -13.45 6.89 5.35
N LYS A 30 -14.59 6.62 4.70
CA LYS A 30 -14.89 7.15 3.36
C LYS A 30 -15.04 8.67 3.35
N GLU A 31 -15.62 9.27 4.38
CA GLU A 31 -15.75 10.73 4.51
C GLU A 31 -14.37 11.38 4.62
N VAL A 32 -13.46 10.82 5.43
CA VAL A 32 -12.08 11.29 5.57
C VAL A 32 -11.35 11.22 4.23
N GLU A 33 -11.38 10.06 3.56
CA GLU A 33 -10.77 9.88 2.24
C GLU A 33 -11.34 10.84 1.20
N THR A 34 -12.67 11.01 1.17
CA THR A 34 -13.33 11.94 0.24
C THR A 34 -12.91 13.39 0.51
N SER A 35 -12.76 13.78 1.78
CA SER A 35 -12.31 15.12 2.15
C SER A 35 -10.88 15.35 1.68
N ILE A 36 -9.95 14.43 1.97
CA ILE A 36 -8.54 14.52 1.52
C ILE A 36 -8.50 14.68 0.00
N GLY A 37 -9.12 13.79 -0.77
CA GLY A 37 -9.09 13.82 -2.23
C GLY A 37 -9.69 15.10 -2.84
N ARG A 38 -10.63 15.77 -2.15
CA ARG A 38 -11.26 17.00 -2.65
C ARG A 38 -10.52 18.26 -2.28
N THR A 39 -9.78 18.29 -1.17
CA THR A 39 -9.16 19.51 -0.63
C THR A 39 -7.66 19.56 -0.88
N SER A 40 -7.02 18.44 -1.20
CA SER A 40 -5.61 18.39 -1.57
C SER A 40 -5.32 19.08 -2.90
N ARG A 41 -4.07 19.51 -3.08
CA ARG A 41 -3.60 20.22 -4.28
C ARG A 41 -2.74 19.37 -5.20
N SER A 42 -1.95 18.46 -4.64
CA SER A 42 -1.05 17.63 -5.44
C SER A 42 -1.82 16.69 -6.36
N PRO A 43 -1.36 16.48 -7.60
CA PRO A 43 -1.96 15.50 -8.52
C PRO A 43 -1.92 14.06 -7.96
N MET A 44 -0.89 13.70 -7.21
CA MET A 44 -0.78 12.36 -6.63
C MET A 44 -1.91 12.06 -5.65
N ILE A 45 -2.23 13.00 -4.76
CA ILE A 45 -3.32 12.80 -3.79
C ILE A 45 -4.68 13.09 -4.44
N ARG A 46 -4.85 14.25 -5.10
CA ARG A 46 -6.15 14.69 -5.59
C ARG A 46 -6.67 13.88 -6.78
N ASP A 47 -5.81 13.60 -7.75
CA ASP A 47 -6.21 13.02 -9.03
C ASP A 47 -5.83 11.53 -9.13
N ALA A 48 -4.63 11.15 -8.72
CA ALA A 48 -4.19 9.76 -8.69
C ALA A 48 -4.68 8.97 -7.46
N HIS A 49 -5.17 9.63 -6.41
CA HIS A 49 -5.73 9.02 -5.19
C HIS A 49 -4.75 8.13 -4.41
N ASP A 50 -3.46 8.50 -4.38
CA ASP A 50 -2.45 7.75 -3.63
C ASP A 50 -2.42 8.17 -2.15
N PHE A 51 -3.48 7.83 -1.44
CA PHE A 51 -3.65 8.08 0.00
C PHE A 51 -4.64 7.08 0.61
N ARG A 52 -4.59 6.92 1.94
CA ARG A 52 -5.53 6.10 2.70
C ARG A 52 -5.84 6.67 4.07
N ALA A 53 -7.02 6.32 4.57
CA ALA A 53 -7.40 6.51 5.95
C ALA A 53 -7.61 5.19 6.67
N GLY A 54 -7.63 5.20 7.99
CA GLY A 54 -7.92 4.05 8.84
C GLY A 54 -8.37 4.48 10.23
N ILE A 55 -9.18 3.63 10.85
CA ILE A 55 -9.68 3.82 12.20
C ILE A 55 -9.11 2.72 13.09
N HIS A 56 -8.52 3.12 14.21
CA HIS A 56 -7.93 2.21 15.19
C HIS A 56 -8.61 2.41 16.55
N ASP A 57 -8.80 1.33 17.29
CA ASP A 57 -9.28 1.43 18.68
C ASP A 57 -8.18 1.92 19.63
N ARG A 58 -8.53 2.08 20.90
CA ARG A 58 -7.58 2.47 21.96
C ARG A 58 -6.48 1.43 22.19
N LYS A 59 -6.69 0.18 21.82
CA LYS A 59 -5.70 -0.92 21.85
C LYS A 59 -4.81 -0.93 20.58
N LEU A 60 -4.89 0.10 19.76
CA LEU A 60 -4.16 0.30 18.48
C LEU A 60 -4.50 -0.72 17.39
N ARG A 61 -5.64 -1.42 17.52
CA ARG A 61 -6.10 -2.40 16.55
C ARG A 61 -6.88 -1.72 15.43
N LYS A 62 -6.55 -2.02 14.18
CA LYS A 62 -7.27 -1.50 13.02
C LYS A 62 -8.66 -2.12 12.91
N LEU A 63 -9.69 -1.28 12.91
CA LEU A 63 -11.09 -1.68 12.89
C LEU A 63 -11.66 -1.80 11.47
N THR A 64 -11.20 -0.95 10.55
CA THR A 64 -11.68 -0.88 9.18
C THR A 64 -10.82 -1.69 8.23
N GLY A 65 -11.44 -2.31 7.22
CA GLY A 65 -10.85 -3.42 6.48
C GLY A 65 -10.54 -3.16 5.01
N ARG A 66 -10.56 -1.92 4.51
CA ARG A 66 -10.43 -1.67 3.08
C ARG A 66 -9.05 -1.94 2.53
N SER A 67 -8.01 -1.50 3.21
CA SER A 67 -6.64 -1.66 2.75
C SER A 67 -5.66 -1.53 3.90
N TYR A 68 -4.37 -1.56 3.59
CA TYR A 68 -3.35 -1.24 4.58
C TYR A 68 -3.51 0.22 5.08
N SER A 69 -3.10 0.45 6.30
CA SER A 69 -2.87 1.78 6.85
C SER A 69 -1.59 1.76 7.66
N ALA A 70 -1.00 2.93 7.84
CA ALA A 70 0.14 3.07 8.73
C ALA A 70 -0.24 2.63 10.16
N LEU A 71 0.75 2.36 11.00
CA LEU A 71 0.55 1.96 12.38
C LEU A 71 0.46 3.19 13.29
N VAL A 72 -0.40 3.14 14.32
CA VAL A 72 -0.48 4.16 15.36
C VAL A 72 0.59 3.97 16.44
N HIS A 73 1.15 2.76 16.55
CA HIS A 73 2.13 2.36 17.58
C HIS A 73 3.31 3.33 17.72
N PRO A 74 3.94 3.86 16.67
CA PRO A 74 5.06 4.79 16.79
C PRO A 74 4.69 6.07 17.51
N VAL A 75 3.47 6.59 17.26
CA VAL A 75 2.96 7.77 17.94
C VAL A 75 2.75 7.52 19.43
N VAL A 76 2.11 6.40 19.79
CA VAL A 76 1.82 6.06 21.18
C VAL A 76 3.08 5.70 21.98
N ARG A 77 4.10 5.13 21.32
CA ARG A 77 5.41 4.88 21.92
C ARG A 77 6.06 6.18 22.41
N ASP A 78 6.05 7.23 21.58
CA ASP A 78 6.72 8.50 21.86
C ASP A 78 5.83 9.48 22.63
N TYR A 79 4.51 9.35 22.49
CA TYR A 79 3.48 10.15 23.17
C TYR A 79 2.46 9.22 23.83
N PRO A 80 2.64 8.84 25.10
CA PRO A 80 1.68 7.99 25.82
C PRO A 80 0.26 8.56 25.76
N ILE A 81 -0.72 7.68 25.63
CA ILE A 81 -2.14 8.02 25.41
C ILE A 81 -2.64 9.04 26.46
N GLU A 82 -2.18 8.90 27.70
CA GLU A 82 -2.56 9.75 28.83
C GLU A 82 -2.03 11.18 28.75
N THR A 83 -1.08 11.43 27.84
CA THR A 83 -0.51 12.78 27.59
C THR A 83 -1.16 13.51 26.43
N MET A 84 -2.05 12.84 25.70
CA MET A 84 -2.73 13.38 24.54
C MET A 84 -3.87 14.30 24.93
N ASN A 85 -4.13 15.31 24.10
CA ASN A 85 -5.18 16.30 24.31
C ASN A 85 -6.11 16.41 23.11
N VAL A 86 -7.34 16.89 23.34
CA VAL A 86 -8.27 17.24 22.26
C VAL A 86 -7.64 18.27 21.33
N GLY A 87 -7.67 18.01 20.03
CA GLY A 87 -7.08 18.89 19.01
C GLY A 87 -5.60 18.63 18.74
N ASP A 88 -4.97 17.65 19.41
CA ASP A 88 -3.62 17.19 19.03
C ASP A 88 -3.66 16.48 17.69
N VAL A 89 -2.64 16.74 16.87
CA VAL A 89 -2.39 16.05 15.61
C VAL A 89 -0.92 15.60 15.61
N TYR A 90 -0.69 14.33 15.43
CA TYR A 90 0.63 13.73 15.36
C TYR A 90 1.00 13.44 13.92
N PHE A 91 2.31 13.50 13.62
CA PHE A 91 2.86 13.32 12.29
C PHE A 91 4.14 12.52 12.34
N HIS A 92 4.38 11.68 11.32
CA HIS A 92 5.67 11.01 11.10
C HIS A 92 5.76 10.49 9.67
N ASN A 93 7.00 10.29 9.17
CA ASN A 93 7.28 9.55 7.95
C ASN A 93 8.58 8.73 8.02
N ASP A 94 9.23 8.66 9.18
CA ASP A 94 10.45 7.87 9.36
C ASP A 94 10.16 6.37 9.22
N VAL A 95 10.71 5.75 8.19
CA VAL A 95 10.47 4.34 7.85
C VAL A 95 11.02 3.37 8.90
N TYR A 96 12.07 3.75 9.62
CA TYR A 96 12.68 2.93 10.65
C TYR A 96 12.00 3.08 12.00
N LEU A 97 11.56 4.29 12.35
CA LEU A 97 10.86 4.56 13.60
C LEU A 97 9.35 4.33 13.52
N SER A 98 8.78 4.17 12.31
CA SER A 98 7.36 3.88 12.10
C SER A 98 6.99 2.40 12.26
N GLU A 99 7.91 1.58 12.75
CA GLU A 99 7.69 0.16 12.98
C GLU A 99 7.18 -0.61 11.75
N GLY A 100 7.69 -0.24 10.57
CA GLY A 100 7.31 -0.83 9.29
C GLY A 100 5.93 -0.43 8.78
N GLY A 101 5.22 0.44 9.48
CA GLY A 101 3.92 0.96 9.05
C GLY A 101 3.99 1.96 7.90
N ILE A 102 5.17 2.55 7.68
CA ILE A 102 5.49 3.41 6.54
C ILE A 102 6.65 2.77 5.81
N GLY A 103 6.57 2.69 4.52
CA GLY A 103 7.55 1.96 3.72
C GLY A 103 8.56 2.84 3.01
N HIS A 104 8.24 4.10 2.72
CA HIS A 104 9.13 5.10 2.14
C HIS A 104 8.75 6.51 2.60
N LEU A 105 9.71 7.43 2.53
CA LEU A 105 9.59 8.76 3.13
C LEU A 105 8.50 9.65 2.53
N PRO A 106 8.13 9.56 1.22
CA PRO A 106 7.05 10.38 0.66
C PRO A 106 5.65 10.09 1.22
N ASP A 107 5.45 8.95 1.89
CA ASP A 107 4.21 8.63 2.59
C ASP A 107 4.18 9.39 3.92
N LEU A 108 3.52 10.53 3.96
CA LEU A 108 3.38 11.35 5.16
C LEU A 108 2.16 10.91 5.96
N CYS A 109 2.35 10.61 7.23
CA CYS A 109 1.31 10.02 8.08
C CYS A 109 0.84 10.97 9.16
N VAL A 110 -0.47 11.20 9.21
CA VAL A 110 -1.18 12.02 10.21
C VAL A 110 -2.01 11.12 11.12
N THR A 111 -1.94 11.32 12.43
CA THR A 111 -2.71 10.57 13.43
C THR A 111 -3.40 11.53 14.40
N VAL A 112 -4.70 11.36 14.59
CA VAL A 112 -5.54 12.18 15.48
C VAL A 112 -6.21 11.30 16.53
N PRO A 113 -6.00 11.56 17.83
CA PRO A 113 -6.71 10.85 18.89
C PRO A 113 -8.19 11.28 18.95
N VAL A 114 -9.06 10.32 19.17
CA VAL A 114 -10.50 10.50 19.36
C VAL A 114 -10.81 10.46 20.83
N PHE A 115 -11.55 11.46 21.32
CA PHE A 115 -11.92 11.57 22.73
C PHE A 115 -13.40 11.31 22.94
N ALA A 116 -13.73 10.71 24.06
CA ALA A 116 -15.09 10.63 24.58
C ALA A 116 -15.08 10.87 26.11
N ALA A 117 -16.19 11.37 26.63
CA ALA A 117 -16.34 11.54 28.07
C ALA A 117 -16.42 10.17 28.77
N ASP A 118 -15.64 10.00 29.82
CA ASP A 118 -15.79 8.87 30.72
C ASP A 118 -17.14 8.96 31.45
N PRO A 119 -17.97 7.90 31.44
CA PRO A 119 -19.33 7.97 32.00
C PRO A 119 -19.38 8.21 33.51
N ASP A 120 -18.33 7.85 34.23
CA ASP A 120 -18.31 7.95 35.69
C ASP A 120 -17.71 9.30 36.18
N SER A 121 -16.61 9.75 35.53
CA SER A 121 -15.89 10.95 35.92
C SER A 121 -16.26 12.19 35.09
N GLY A 122 -16.79 12.02 33.88
CA GLY A 122 -17.00 13.08 32.91
C GLY A 122 -15.71 13.60 32.26
N GLU A 123 -14.55 13.03 32.60
CA GLU A 123 -13.27 13.41 32.02
C GLU A 123 -13.12 12.88 30.60
N GLN A 124 -12.49 13.68 29.73
CA GLN A 124 -12.18 13.29 28.37
C GLN A 124 -11.06 12.25 28.36
N ARG A 125 -11.29 11.11 27.72
CA ARG A 125 -10.26 10.09 27.51
C ARG A 125 -10.16 9.70 26.04
N VAL A 126 -8.96 9.29 25.61
CA VAL A 126 -8.77 8.72 24.27
C VAL A 126 -9.48 7.37 24.18
N VAL A 127 -10.31 7.20 23.17
CA VAL A 127 -11.10 5.97 22.91
C VAL A 127 -10.75 5.30 21.57
N ALA A 128 -10.20 6.06 20.63
CA ALA A 128 -9.84 5.58 19.29
C ALA A 128 -8.83 6.53 18.64
N PHE A 129 -8.42 6.21 17.40
CA PHE A 129 -7.57 7.04 16.56
C PHE A 129 -8.09 7.05 15.14
N ILE A 130 -8.05 8.23 14.50
CA ILE A 130 -8.17 8.40 13.06
C ILE A 130 -6.77 8.63 12.51
N GLN A 131 -6.43 7.90 11.47
CA GLN A 131 -5.15 8.03 10.80
C GLN A 131 -5.35 8.18 9.30
N ALA A 132 -4.54 9.02 8.67
CA ALA A 132 -4.41 9.06 7.22
C ALA A 132 -2.93 9.14 6.85
N PHE A 133 -2.60 8.65 5.66
CA PHE A 133 -1.34 8.96 5.01
C PHE A 133 -1.60 9.25 3.54
N GLY A 134 -0.74 10.06 2.93
CA GLY A 134 -0.73 10.33 1.50
C GLY A 134 0.67 10.33 0.95
N HIS A 135 0.82 9.90 -0.31
CA HIS A 135 2.06 10.00 -1.05
C HIS A 135 2.22 11.41 -1.61
N HIS A 136 3.09 12.21 -0.98
CA HIS A 136 3.30 13.61 -1.37
C HIS A 136 4.23 13.74 -2.58
N ASP A 137 4.04 14.79 -3.38
CA ASP A 137 4.76 14.98 -4.64
C ASP A 137 6.27 15.14 -4.43
N ASP A 138 6.70 15.87 -3.39
CA ASP A 138 8.11 16.12 -3.12
C ASP A 138 8.35 16.51 -1.64
N ILE A 139 9.31 15.86 -1.01
CA ILE A 139 9.78 16.12 0.36
C ILE A 139 11.30 16.35 0.40
N GLY A 140 11.90 16.70 -0.74
CA GLY A 140 13.35 16.90 -0.87
C GLY A 140 14.09 15.65 -1.36
N GLY A 141 15.30 15.47 -0.90
CA GLY A 141 16.17 14.37 -1.33
C GLY A 141 16.93 14.65 -2.64
N ALA A 142 17.57 13.61 -3.17
CA ALA A 142 18.52 13.71 -4.27
C ALA A 142 17.89 14.09 -5.62
N VAL A 143 16.64 13.66 -5.86
CA VAL A 143 15.94 13.87 -7.15
C VAL A 143 14.59 14.54 -6.94
N PRO A 144 14.02 15.23 -7.95
CA PRO A 144 12.64 15.68 -7.92
C PRO A 144 11.68 14.50 -7.70
N GLY A 145 10.69 14.71 -6.84
CA GLY A 145 9.74 13.67 -6.47
C GLY A 145 10.20 12.75 -5.34
N SER A 146 11.39 12.99 -4.76
CA SER A 146 11.89 12.29 -3.57
C SER A 146 11.94 10.76 -3.70
N MET A 147 12.14 10.27 -4.92
CA MET A 147 12.19 8.84 -5.21
C MET A 147 13.43 8.47 -6.04
N PRO A 148 14.66 8.66 -5.50
CA PRO A 148 15.88 8.29 -6.21
C PRO A 148 15.97 6.77 -6.39
N SER A 149 16.11 6.33 -7.64
CA SER A 149 16.22 4.91 -7.99
C SER A 149 17.61 4.34 -7.71
N ALA A 150 18.59 5.20 -7.53
CA ALA A 150 20.00 4.83 -7.27
C ALA A 150 20.50 5.25 -5.86
N ALA A 151 19.58 5.53 -4.92
CA ALA A 151 19.99 5.86 -3.55
C ALA A 151 20.73 4.71 -2.88
N THR A 152 21.77 5.04 -2.10
CA THR A 152 22.54 4.09 -1.28
C THR A 152 22.31 4.29 0.21
N SER A 153 21.58 5.34 0.57
CA SER A 153 21.22 5.69 1.94
C SER A 153 19.86 6.35 1.98
N VAL A 154 19.07 6.06 3.01
CA VAL A 154 17.77 6.71 3.26
C VAL A 154 17.86 8.23 3.37
N TYR A 155 19.02 8.78 3.73
CA TYR A 155 19.25 10.24 3.76
C TYR A 155 19.17 10.91 2.38
N GLU A 156 19.33 10.16 1.31
CA GLU A 156 19.17 10.64 -0.07
C GLU A 156 17.71 10.72 -0.52
N GLU A 157 16.80 10.05 0.21
CA GLU A 157 15.40 9.86 -0.17
C GLU A 157 14.48 11.02 0.23
N GLY A 158 14.92 11.94 1.07
CA GLY A 158 14.16 13.12 1.47
C GLY A 158 14.17 13.40 2.96
N LEU A 159 13.31 14.31 3.37
CA LEU A 159 13.16 14.69 4.77
C LEU A 159 12.54 13.55 5.58
N MET A 160 13.26 13.08 6.59
CA MET A 160 12.84 12.04 7.52
C MET A 160 12.45 12.66 8.85
N VAL A 161 11.19 12.46 9.25
CA VAL A 161 10.61 13.06 10.47
C VAL A 161 10.14 11.94 11.39
N PRO A 162 10.69 11.85 12.62
CA PRO A 162 10.20 10.92 13.64
C PRO A 162 8.80 11.34 14.10
N PRO A 163 8.10 10.55 14.93
CA PRO A 163 6.83 10.99 15.51
C PRO A 163 6.97 12.34 16.22
N ILE A 164 6.22 13.33 15.75
CA ILE A 164 6.15 14.67 16.36
C ILE A 164 4.71 15.11 16.54
N LYS A 165 4.48 16.05 17.44
CA LYS A 165 3.20 16.75 17.54
C LYS A 165 3.19 17.88 16.50
N LEU A 166 2.40 17.71 15.43
CA LEU A 166 2.26 18.69 14.35
C LEU A 166 1.28 19.80 14.73
N TRP A 167 0.20 19.46 15.46
CA TRP A 167 -0.68 20.43 16.09
C TRP A 167 -0.78 20.13 17.59
N ASP A 168 -0.70 21.15 18.42
CA ASP A 168 -0.88 21.04 19.86
C ASP A 168 -2.18 21.75 20.26
N ARG A 169 -3.18 20.98 20.67
CA ARG A 169 -4.51 21.48 21.09
C ARG A 169 -5.15 22.42 20.05
N GLY A 170 -5.06 22.03 18.80
CA GLY A 170 -5.62 22.80 17.67
C GLY A 170 -4.72 23.91 17.15
N VAL A 171 -3.52 24.10 17.70
CA VAL A 171 -2.55 25.12 17.25
C VAL A 171 -1.45 24.45 16.41
N PRO A 172 -1.29 24.82 15.12
CA PRO A 172 -0.24 24.28 14.27
C PRO A 172 1.16 24.59 14.79
N ASN A 173 2.07 23.62 14.69
CA ASN A 173 3.50 23.82 14.93
C ASN A 173 4.15 24.45 13.69
N GLU A 174 4.10 25.79 13.63
CA GLU A 174 4.63 26.53 12.49
C GLU A 174 6.11 26.27 12.21
N SER A 175 6.91 25.98 13.24
CA SER A 175 8.34 25.69 13.06
C SER A 175 8.54 24.37 12.31
N ALA A 176 7.80 23.32 12.67
CA ALA A 176 7.84 22.06 11.97
C ALA A 176 7.37 22.23 10.50
N LEU A 177 6.25 22.89 10.29
CA LEU A 177 5.72 23.17 8.93
C LEU A 177 6.71 23.97 8.07
N LYS A 178 7.35 25.00 8.63
CA LYS A 178 8.39 25.77 7.92
C LYS A 178 9.61 24.92 7.53
N ILE A 179 10.05 24.01 8.40
CA ILE A 179 11.15 23.10 8.09
C ILE A 179 10.73 22.13 6.96
N MET A 180 9.54 21.53 7.07
CA MET A 180 9.05 20.57 6.07
C MET A 180 8.89 21.22 4.70
N THR A 181 8.18 22.36 4.62
CA THR A 181 7.95 23.07 3.35
C THR A 181 9.23 23.61 2.74
N ARG A 182 10.21 24.04 3.57
CA ARG A 182 11.52 24.53 3.06
C ARG A 182 12.35 23.42 2.40
N ASN A 183 12.15 22.17 2.78
CA ASN A 183 12.85 21.03 2.21
C ASN A 183 12.21 20.49 0.93
N SER A 184 10.97 20.88 0.64
CA SER A 184 10.23 20.46 -0.57
C SER A 184 10.51 21.39 -1.76
N ARG A 185 10.56 20.82 -2.97
CA ARG A 185 10.54 21.58 -4.23
C ARG A 185 9.13 22.07 -4.59
N MET A 186 8.10 21.53 -3.91
CA MET A 186 6.66 21.84 -4.08
C MET A 186 6.04 22.32 -2.76
N PRO A 187 6.53 23.42 -2.15
CA PRO A 187 6.18 23.80 -0.77
C PRO A 187 4.71 24.11 -0.58
N ASP A 188 4.05 24.72 -1.58
CA ASP A 188 2.64 25.10 -1.51
C ASP A 188 1.71 23.89 -1.60
N SER A 189 2.04 22.90 -2.42
CA SER A 189 1.31 21.63 -2.50
C SER A 189 1.47 20.85 -1.21
N LEU A 190 2.69 20.71 -0.70
CA LEU A 190 2.97 20.02 0.56
C LEU A 190 2.20 20.61 1.73
N ALA A 191 2.22 21.94 1.88
CA ALA A 191 1.50 22.63 2.96
C ALA A 191 -0.03 22.41 2.87
N ALA A 192 -0.59 22.52 1.67
CA ALA A 192 -2.02 22.36 1.45
C ALA A 192 -2.50 20.92 1.66
N ASP A 193 -1.70 19.94 1.24
CA ASP A 193 -2.04 18.52 1.38
C ASP A 193 -1.96 18.08 2.84
N LEU A 194 -0.95 18.53 3.60
CA LEU A 194 -0.88 18.30 5.05
C LEU A 194 -2.06 18.93 5.79
N ASP A 195 -2.47 20.16 5.43
CA ASP A 195 -3.65 20.78 6.03
C ASP A 195 -4.93 20.01 5.70
N ALA A 196 -5.07 19.51 4.47
CA ALA A 196 -6.18 18.67 4.04
C ALA A 196 -6.28 17.37 4.86
N GLU A 197 -5.15 16.68 5.06
CA GLU A 197 -5.08 15.45 5.87
C GLU A 197 -5.42 15.72 7.35
N CYS A 198 -4.81 16.75 7.95
CA CYS A 198 -5.06 17.13 9.33
C CYS A 198 -6.54 17.47 9.54
N SER A 199 -7.10 18.32 8.68
CA SER A 199 -8.49 18.77 8.76
C SER A 199 -9.48 17.62 8.58
N ALA A 200 -9.22 16.73 7.62
CA ALA A 200 -10.06 15.54 7.38
C ALA A 200 -10.02 14.56 8.57
N CYS A 201 -8.85 14.29 9.13
CA CYS A 201 -8.72 13.42 10.31
C CYS A 201 -9.40 14.02 11.54
N LEU A 202 -9.28 15.32 11.77
CA LEU A 202 -10.00 16.02 12.86
C LEU A 202 -11.53 15.97 12.67
N ALA A 203 -12.02 16.10 11.43
CA ALA A 203 -13.44 15.93 11.14
C ALA A 203 -13.91 14.51 11.40
N GLY A 204 -13.14 13.51 10.95
CA GLY A 204 -13.40 12.09 11.25
C GLY A 204 -13.42 11.81 12.76
N ALA A 205 -12.47 12.38 13.51
CA ALA A 205 -12.42 12.23 14.96
C ALA A 205 -13.66 12.76 15.66
N ARG A 206 -14.17 13.94 15.26
CA ARG A 206 -15.43 14.48 15.78
C ARG A 206 -16.61 13.57 15.48
N ARG A 207 -16.72 13.07 14.24
CA ARG A 207 -17.78 12.13 13.84
C ARG A 207 -17.74 10.82 14.63
N LEU A 208 -16.53 10.31 14.90
CA LEU A 208 -16.38 9.10 15.70
C LEU A 208 -16.70 9.35 17.18
N SER A 209 -16.36 10.53 17.73
CA SER A 209 -16.75 10.93 19.09
C SER A 209 -18.27 10.93 19.28
N GLU A 210 -19.06 11.46 18.30
CA GLU A 210 -20.52 11.44 18.32
C GLU A 210 -21.12 10.01 18.47
N LEU A 211 -20.43 8.97 17.95
CA LEU A 211 -20.84 7.57 18.11
C LEU A 211 -20.74 7.14 19.57
N PHE A 212 -19.65 7.51 20.25
CA PHE A 212 -19.46 7.23 21.67
C PHE A 212 -20.45 8.01 22.56
N ASP A 213 -20.71 9.26 22.22
CA ASP A 213 -21.69 10.09 22.93
C ASP A 213 -23.10 9.50 22.85
N ARG A 214 -23.44 8.91 21.69
CA ARG A 214 -24.77 8.36 21.44
C ARG A 214 -25.00 7.01 22.13
N TYR A 215 -24.00 6.13 22.12
CA TYR A 215 -24.19 4.73 22.55
C TYR A 215 -23.40 4.38 23.81
N GLY A 216 -22.55 5.27 24.29
CA GLY A 216 -21.68 5.05 25.45
C GLY A 216 -20.42 4.27 25.11
N VAL A 217 -19.35 4.59 25.85
CA VAL A 217 -18.00 4.06 25.58
C VAL A 217 -17.95 2.55 25.64
N ALA A 218 -18.47 1.94 26.72
CA ALA A 218 -18.43 0.49 26.91
C ALA A 218 -19.15 -0.29 25.81
N ALA A 219 -20.31 0.21 25.35
CA ALA A 219 -21.07 -0.45 24.29
C ALA A 219 -20.35 -0.40 22.94
N VAL A 220 -19.74 0.75 22.60
CA VAL A 220 -18.99 0.89 21.32
C VAL A 220 -17.70 0.06 21.36
N GLU A 221 -16.94 0.06 22.47
CA GLU A 221 -15.76 -0.80 22.62
C GLU A 221 -16.10 -2.30 22.53
N ALA A 222 -17.24 -2.73 23.09
CA ALA A 222 -17.72 -4.10 22.93
C ALA A 222 -18.06 -4.45 21.48
N CYS A 223 -18.61 -3.48 20.71
CA CYS A 223 -18.83 -3.66 19.27
C CYS A 223 -17.50 -3.79 18.51
N PHE A 224 -16.47 -3.03 18.85
CA PHE A 224 -15.14 -3.17 18.24
C PHE A 224 -14.54 -4.57 18.47
N ASP A 225 -14.62 -5.07 19.70
CA ASP A 225 -14.18 -6.42 20.01
C ASP A 225 -14.98 -7.47 19.23
N ALA A 226 -16.31 -7.30 19.09
CA ALA A 226 -17.17 -8.19 18.33
C ALA A 226 -16.86 -8.18 16.82
N ILE A 227 -16.63 -7.01 16.21
CA ILE A 227 -16.23 -6.87 14.79
C ILE A 227 -14.92 -7.64 14.53
N LEU A 228 -13.93 -7.46 15.37
CA LEU A 228 -12.63 -8.15 15.22
C LEU A 228 -12.76 -9.66 15.45
N ALA A 229 -13.49 -10.08 16.46
CA ALA A 229 -13.74 -11.50 16.74
C ALA A 229 -14.48 -12.19 15.60
N SER A 230 -15.47 -11.53 15.00
CA SER A 230 -16.20 -12.03 13.82
C SER A 230 -15.25 -12.24 12.64
N SER A 231 -14.37 -11.28 12.37
CA SER A 231 -13.35 -11.43 11.31
C SER A 231 -12.40 -12.60 11.59
N THR A 232 -11.94 -12.76 12.83
CA THR A 232 -11.08 -13.88 13.24
C THR A 232 -11.77 -15.23 12.96
N GLU A 233 -13.03 -15.37 13.37
CA GLU A 233 -13.77 -16.62 13.19
C GLU A 233 -14.03 -16.93 11.71
N VAL A 234 -14.43 -15.92 10.93
CA VAL A 234 -14.65 -16.07 9.48
C VAL A 234 -13.38 -16.50 8.77
N TYR A 235 -12.24 -15.84 9.05
CA TYR A 235 -10.96 -16.22 8.43
C TYR A 235 -10.50 -17.60 8.82
N ARG A 236 -10.63 -17.98 10.10
CA ARG A 236 -10.30 -19.32 10.57
C ARG A 236 -11.12 -20.38 9.85
N ARG A 237 -12.43 -20.21 9.85
CA ARG A 237 -13.38 -21.23 9.37
C ARG A 237 -13.49 -21.29 7.85
N GLU A 238 -13.53 -20.16 7.16
CA GLU A 238 -13.86 -20.12 5.73
C GLU A 238 -12.62 -20.01 4.82
N ILE A 239 -11.53 -19.47 5.35
CA ILE A 239 -10.32 -19.19 4.57
C ILE A 239 -9.20 -20.15 4.91
N LEU A 240 -8.71 -20.14 6.17
CA LEU A 240 -7.56 -20.95 6.55
C LEU A 240 -7.84 -22.45 6.50
N SER A 241 -9.08 -22.88 6.78
CA SER A 241 -9.51 -24.29 6.63
C SER A 241 -9.35 -24.86 5.22
N ARG A 242 -9.14 -24.01 4.22
CA ARG A 242 -8.90 -24.43 2.82
C ARG A 242 -7.45 -24.68 2.50
N ILE A 243 -6.55 -24.33 3.41
CA ILE A 243 -5.12 -24.64 3.28
C ILE A 243 -4.88 -25.99 3.97
N PRO A 244 -4.47 -27.05 3.24
CA PRO A 244 -4.13 -28.31 3.87
C PRO A 244 -2.99 -28.17 4.87
N ASP A 245 -3.04 -28.94 5.96
CA ASP A 245 -1.93 -28.99 6.92
C ASP A 245 -0.64 -29.43 6.23
N GLY A 246 0.47 -28.78 6.59
CA GLY A 246 1.76 -29.05 5.99
C GLY A 246 2.65 -27.83 5.89
N THR A 247 3.82 -28.04 5.28
CA THR A 247 4.82 -27.00 5.04
C THR A 247 5.09 -26.85 3.55
N TYR A 248 4.97 -25.63 3.05
CA TYR A 248 5.10 -25.31 1.63
C TYR A 248 6.13 -24.18 1.47
N VAL A 249 6.86 -24.19 0.36
CA VAL A 249 7.91 -23.20 0.08
C VAL A 249 7.73 -22.64 -1.31
N TRP A 250 7.87 -21.32 -1.43
CA TRP A 250 7.96 -20.60 -2.69
C TRP A 250 8.97 -19.47 -2.59
N GLU A 251 9.58 -19.12 -3.71
CA GLU A 251 10.49 -17.99 -3.82
C GLU A 251 10.32 -17.27 -5.16
N ASP A 252 10.61 -16.00 -5.16
CA ASP A 252 10.64 -15.13 -6.33
C ASP A 252 11.74 -14.08 -6.14
N TYR A 253 11.97 -13.24 -7.13
CA TYR A 253 13.13 -12.36 -7.16
C TYR A 253 12.74 -10.95 -7.63
N ALA A 254 13.29 -9.92 -6.97
CA ALA A 254 13.49 -8.63 -7.60
C ALA A 254 14.75 -8.72 -8.46
N GLU A 255 14.79 -8.00 -9.58
CA GLU A 255 15.77 -8.25 -10.65
C GLU A 255 16.97 -7.32 -10.64
N HIS A 256 16.88 -6.18 -9.92
CA HIS A 256 17.97 -5.24 -9.69
C HIS A 256 17.60 -4.27 -8.56
N ASP A 257 18.57 -3.54 -8.04
CA ASP A 257 18.42 -2.59 -6.95
C ASP A 257 18.71 -1.13 -7.33
N GLY A 258 18.99 -0.84 -8.59
CA GLY A 258 19.26 0.50 -9.11
C GLY A 258 20.69 1.00 -8.91
N VAL A 259 21.53 0.28 -8.18
CA VAL A 259 22.92 0.68 -7.85
C VAL A 259 23.94 -0.29 -8.38
N ASP A 260 23.75 -1.57 -8.08
CA ASP A 260 24.64 -2.62 -8.56
C ASP A 260 24.22 -3.08 -9.97
N GLU A 261 25.13 -3.78 -10.68
CA GLU A 261 24.76 -4.50 -11.91
C GLU A 261 23.53 -5.40 -11.65
N PRO A 262 22.64 -5.57 -12.61
CA PRO A 262 21.43 -6.39 -12.45
C PRO A 262 21.73 -7.77 -11.86
N LYS A 263 21.11 -8.08 -10.75
CA LYS A 263 21.22 -9.38 -10.06
C LYS A 263 19.90 -9.73 -9.37
N LEU A 264 19.71 -11.01 -9.13
CA LEU A 264 18.49 -11.51 -8.50
C LEU A 264 18.53 -11.35 -6.97
N HIS A 265 17.57 -10.61 -6.43
CA HIS A 265 17.36 -10.42 -5.01
C HIS A 265 16.23 -11.31 -4.53
N ARG A 266 16.59 -12.43 -3.90
CA ARG A 266 15.63 -13.49 -3.51
C ARG A 266 14.69 -13.04 -2.39
N GLN A 267 13.40 -13.33 -2.58
CA GLN A 267 12.35 -13.26 -1.57
C GLN A 267 11.75 -14.67 -1.41
N ARG A 268 11.66 -15.15 -0.17
CA ARG A 268 11.23 -16.51 0.12
C ARG A 268 10.20 -16.54 1.23
N ILE A 269 9.19 -17.38 1.06
CA ILE A 269 8.22 -17.73 2.09
C ILE A 269 8.23 -19.25 2.29
N THR A 270 8.39 -19.66 3.54
CA THR A 270 8.01 -20.99 4.01
C THR A 270 6.70 -20.82 4.78
N LEU A 271 5.61 -21.37 4.26
CA LEU A 271 4.29 -21.32 4.85
C LEU A 271 4.03 -22.66 5.54
N THR A 272 3.68 -22.63 6.83
CA THR A 272 3.26 -23.81 7.59
C THR A 272 1.82 -23.62 8.06
N MET A 273 0.97 -24.57 7.74
CA MET A 273 -0.40 -24.66 8.22
C MET A 273 -0.52 -25.82 9.21
N ASP A 274 -1.06 -25.52 10.39
CA ASP A 274 -1.45 -26.49 11.42
C ASP A 274 -2.85 -26.11 11.93
N SER A 275 -3.86 -26.78 11.44
CA SER A 275 -5.27 -26.52 11.75
C SER A 275 -5.63 -26.75 13.22
N THR A 276 -4.77 -27.44 13.98
CA THR A 276 -4.97 -27.75 15.39
C THR A 276 -4.35 -26.72 16.33
N ALA A 277 -3.46 -25.86 15.81
CA ALA A 277 -2.78 -24.85 16.59
C ALA A 277 -3.69 -23.64 16.89
N GLU A 278 -3.43 -22.96 18.01
CA GLU A 278 -4.08 -21.69 18.36
C GLU A 278 -3.81 -20.63 17.29
N VAL A 279 -2.55 -20.51 16.84
CA VAL A 279 -2.12 -19.71 15.70
C VAL A 279 -1.85 -20.65 14.52
N PRO A 280 -2.83 -20.84 13.61
CA PRO A 280 -2.76 -21.93 12.63
C PRO A 280 -1.79 -21.67 11.47
N LEU A 281 -1.48 -20.41 11.14
CA LEU A 281 -0.69 -20.04 9.98
C LEU A 281 0.64 -19.43 10.39
N THR A 282 1.76 -20.06 10.01
CA THR A 282 3.10 -19.48 10.15
C THR A 282 3.64 -19.10 8.78
N ILE A 283 4.10 -17.85 8.65
CA ILE A 283 4.78 -17.31 7.47
C ILE A 283 6.23 -17.02 7.86
N ASP A 284 7.17 -17.81 7.37
CA ASP A 284 8.59 -17.70 7.68
C ASP A 284 9.35 -17.17 6.45
N PHE A 285 10.00 -16.02 6.62
CA PHE A 285 10.81 -15.36 5.60
C PHE A 285 12.28 -15.74 5.61
N THR A 286 12.68 -16.70 6.45
CA THR A 286 14.07 -17.19 6.52
C THR A 286 14.53 -17.69 5.15
N GLY A 287 15.71 -17.21 4.72
CA GLY A 287 16.26 -17.47 3.39
C GLY A 287 15.96 -16.37 2.36
N THR A 288 15.23 -15.30 2.72
CA THR A 288 15.21 -14.05 1.96
C THR A 288 16.63 -13.51 1.84
N GLY A 289 16.96 -12.94 0.68
CA GLY A 289 18.29 -12.45 0.31
C GLY A 289 18.82 -11.35 1.24
N PRO A 290 20.14 -11.09 1.17
CA PRO A 290 20.74 -10.02 1.95
C PRO A 290 20.17 -8.66 1.59
N GLN A 291 20.33 -7.69 2.49
CA GLN A 291 20.03 -6.29 2.27
C GLN A 291 20.64 -5.81 0.94
N ALA A 292 19.82 -5.16 0.11
CA ALA A 292 20.27 -4.53 -1.11
C ALA A 292 21.05 -3.24 -0.80
N ARG A 293 21.97 -2.91 -1.65
CA ARG A 293 22.69 -1.65 -1.58
C ARG A 293 21.82 -0.49 -2.04
N GLY A 294 20.97 -0.75 -3.02
CA GLY A 294 19.99 0.20 -3.55
C GLY A 294 18.66 0.21 -2.80
N PRO A 295 17.69 1.06 -3.21
CA PRO A 295 16.54 1.46 -2.42
C PRO A 295 15.39 0.46 -2.36
N ILE A 296 15.59 -0.82 -2.67
CA ILE A 296 14.52 -1.83 -2.71
C ILE A 296 14.22 -2.50 -1.36
N ASN A 297 14.91 -2.13 -0.26
CA ASN A 297 14.71 -2.73 1.05
C ASN A 297 13.37 -2.32 1.68
N HIS A 298 12.83 -3.16 2.57
CA HIS A 298 11.61 -2.89 3.32
C HIS A 298 11.78 -3.26 4.80
N CYS A 299 11.42 -2.33 5.70
CA CYS A 299 11.44 -2.56 7.15
C CYS A 299 10.19 -3.35 7.55
N GLY A 300 10.25 -4.69 7.49
CA GLY A 300 9.07 -5.56 7.64
C GLY A 300 8.89 -6.20 9.02
N ASP A 301 9.93 -6.24 9.84
CA ASP A 301 9.99 -7.03 11.07
C ASP A 301 9.48 -6.33 12.34
N TYR A 302 9.07 -5.08 12.25
CA TYR A 302 8.58 -4.32 13.40
C TYR A 302 7.29 -4.91 13.98
N ALA A 303 7.17 -4.85 15.31
CA ALA A 303 6.02 -5.37 16.04
C ALA A 303 5.61 -6.78 15.58
N ASP A 304 6.59 -7.67 15.45
CA ASP A 304 6.40 -9.05 14.96
C ASP A 304 5.70 -9.15 13.59
N GLY A 305 5.96 -8.18 12.72
CA GLY A 305 5.38 -8.11 11.39
C GLY A 305 3.90 -7.69 11.36
N ASN A 306 3.42 -6.98 12.35
CA ASN A 306 2.00 -6.59 12.44
C ASN A 306 1.51 -5.88 11.17
N PHE A 307 2.31 -4.98 10.60
CA PHE A 307 1.97 -4.36 9.32
C PHE A 307 1.89 -5.40 8.19
N LEU A 308 2.89 -6.28 8.05
CA LEU A 308 2.91 -7.30 6.99
C LEU A 308 1.78 -8.32 7.13
N LYS A 309 1.37 -8.69 8.34
CA LYS A 309 0.20 -9.57 8.55
C LYS A 309 -1.06 -8.98 7.90
N LYS A 310 -1.30 -7.69 8.07
CA LYS A 310 -2.43 -6.99 7.45
C LYS A 310 -2.21 -6.74 5.95
N TRP A 311 -0.99 -6.43 5.55
CA TRP A 311 -0.65 -6.20 4.14
C TRP A 311 -0.81 -7.47 3.28
N LEU A 312 -0.40 -8.63 3.79
CA LEU A 312 -0.48 -9.90 3.08
C LEU A 312 -1.86 -10.58 3.17
N ALA A 313 -2.65 -10.28 4.21
CA ALA A 313 -3.94 -10.92 4.44
C ALA A 313 -4.95 -10.78 3.28
N PRO A 314 -5.01 -9.69 2.49
CA PRO A 314 -5.89 -9.61 1.32
C PRO A 314 -5.69 -10.75 0.31
N ILE A 315 -4.48 -11.30 0.18
CA ILE A 315 -4.21 -12.43 -0.70
C ILE A 315 -4.97 -13.68 -0.26
N LEU A 316 -5.12 -13.89 1.06
CA LEU A 316 -5.85 -15.02 1.61
C LEU A 316 -7.32 -15.04 1.18
N ARG A 317 -7.93 -13.89 0.89
CA ARG A 317 -9.32 -13.80 0.41
C ARG A 317 -9.57 -14.58 -0.87
N ASN A 318 -8.54 -14.76 -1.72
CA ASN A 318 -8.65 -15.57 -2.94
C ASN A 318 -8.96 -17.06 -2.66
N LEU A 319 -8.82 -17.51 -1.42
CA LEU A 319 -9.22 -18.83 -0.97
C LEU A 319 -10.72 -18.94 -0.66
N ALA A 320 -11.47 -17.84 -0.66
CA ALA A 320 -12.92 -17.86 -0.46
C ALA A 320 -13.61 -18.82 -1.45
N GLU A 321 -14.78 -19.30 -1.10
CA GLU A 321 -15.51 -20.30 -1.90
C GLU A 321 -15.89 -19.76 -3.27
N THR A 322 -16.37 -18.53 -3.30
CA THR A 322 -16.79 -17.85 -4.53
C THR A 322 -16.23 -16.43 -4.60
N PRO A 323 -16.15 -15.84 -5.81
CA PRO A 323 -15.75 -14.44 -5.99
C PRO A 323 -16.63 -13.45 -5.20
N GLU A 324 -17.94 -13.71 -5.10
CA GLU A 324 -18.87 -12.86 -4.37
C GLU A 324 -18.55 -12.89 -2.87
N ARG A 325 -18.22 -14.07 -2.32
CA ARG A 325 -17.78 -14.19 -0.93
C ARG A 325 -16.47 -13.49 -0.69
N MET A 326 -15.51 -13.62 -1.62
CA MET A 326 -14.23 -12.90 -1.56
C MET A 326 -14.43 -11.39 -1.45
N ALA A 327 -15.38 -10.83 -2.21
CA ALA A 327 -15.66 -9.39 -2.19
C ALA A 327 -16.30 -8.90 -0.88
N GLN A 328 -16.92 -9.79 -0.10
CA GLN A 328 -17.56 -9.48 1.19
C GLN A 328 -16.61 -9.56 2.39
N LEU A 329 -15.41 -10.11 2.21
CA LEU A 329 -14.47 -10.32 3.31
C LEU A 329 -13.67 -9.04 3.59
N ASP A 330 -13.77 -8.55 4.81
CA ASP A 330 -12.93 -7.46 5.32
C ASP A 330 -11.57 -7.98 5.82
N VAL A 331 -10.56 -7.13 5.77
CA VAL A 331 -9.22 -7.38 6.31
C VAL A 331 -8.90 -6.33 7.36
N ASN A 332 -9.31 -6.61 8.59
CA ASN A 332 -9.01 -5.77 9.76
C ASN A 332 -8.04 -6.48 10.71
N GLU A 333 -7.81 -5.94 11.89
CA GLU A 333 -6.90 -6.52 12.88
C GLU A 333 -7.33 -7.94 13.36
N GLY A 334 -8.57 -8.36 13.11
CA GLY A 334 -9.06 -9.71 13.44
C GLY A 334 -8.31 -10.85 12.74
N VAL A 335 -7.59 -10.59 11.65
CA VAL A 335 -6.77 -11.62 10.98
C VAL A 335 -5.40 -11.81 11.66
N VAL A 336 -4.91 -10.82 12.40
CA VAL A 336 -3.57 -10.80 12.98
C VAL A 336 -3.32 -11.94 13.97
N PRO A 337 -4.25 -12.28 14.89
CA PRO A 337 -4.07 -13.38 15.82
C PRO A 337 -3.93 -14.77 15.17
N LEU A 338 -4.32 -14.90 13.91
CA LEU A 338 -4.26 -16.16 13.16
C LEU A 338 -2.91 -16.43 12.49
N ILE A 339 -2.02 -15.44 12.48
CA ILE A 339 -0.78 -15.46 11.71
C ILE A 339 0.41 -15.21 12.62
N GLU A 340 1.35 -16.12 12.63
CA GLU A 340 2.71 -15.93 13.15
C GLU A 340 3.64 -15.57 11.99
N MET A 341 4.50 -14.56 12.17
CA MET A 341 5.56 -14.24 11.21
C MET A 341 6.93 -14.46 11.82
N ARG A 342 7.83 -15.06 11.04
CA ARG A 342 9.22 -15.29 11.40
C ARG A 342 10.13 -14.59 10.41
N PHE A 343 11.05 -13.79 10.95
CA PHE A 343 11.95 -12.99 10.15
C PHE A 343 13.39 -13.54 10.18
N PRO A 344 14.16 -13.35 9.09
CA PRO A 344 15.59 -13.60 9.11
C PRO A 344 16.30 -12.61 10.05
N GLN A 345 17.59 -12.85 10.30
CA GLN A 345 18.43 -11.90 11.04
C GLN A 345 18.48 -10.54 10.32
N LYS A 346 18.81 -9.48 11.08
CA LYS A 346 19.01 -8.13 10.52
C LYS A 346 20.04 -8.15 9.38
N GLY A 347 19.84 -7.27 8.39
CA GLY A 347 20.67 -7.17 7.19
C GLY A 347 20.14 -7.97 5.99
N THR A 348 18.83 -8.17 5.91
CA THR A 348 18.16 -8.72 4.72
C THR A 348 17.21 -7.70 4.08
N LEU A 349 16.66 -8.04 2.90
CA LEU A 349 15.68 -7.20 2.20
C LEU A 349 14.46 -6.81 3.05
N LEU A 350 14.07 -7.67 4.02
CA LEU A 350 12.91 -7.46 4.91
C LEU A 350 13.28 -6.97 6.31
N THR A 351 14.55 -6.95 6.62
CA THR A 351 15.08 -6.57 7.92
C THR A 351 16.32 -5.69 7.77
N PRO A 352 16.25 -4.62 6.96
CA PRO A 352 17.42 -3.80 6.67
C PRO A 352 17.96 -3.12 7.93
N ILE A 353 19.25 -2.79 7.88
CA ILE A 353 19.94 -2.05 8.92
C ILE A 353 20.02 -0.58 8.50
N PHE A 354 19.55 0.32 9.37
CA PHE A 354 19.70 1.76 9.15
C PHE A 354 21.18 2.13 8.85
N PRO A 355 21.47 2.96 7.86
CA PRO A 355 20.55 3.77 7.06
C PRO A 355 20.30 3.21 5.63
N ALA A 356 20.02 1.93 5.47
CA ALA A 356 19.74 1.37 4.15
C ALA A 356 18.55 2.08 3.48
N PRO A 357 18.61 2.35 2.16
CA PRO A 357 17.55 3.04 1.44
C PRO A 357 16.34 2.13 1.21
N THR A 358 15.13 2.73 1.14
CA THR A 358 13.86 2.00 1.13
C THR A 358 12.85 2.50 0.08
N ASN A 359 13.19 3.52 -0.65
CA ASN A 359 12.27 4.25 -1.50
C ASN A 359 11.55 3.38 -2.55
N ALA A 360 12.29 2.49 -3.25
CA ALA A 360 11.72 1.51 -4.18
C ALA A 360 11.33 0.19 -3.49
N ARG A 361 10.92 0.23 -2.20
CA ARG A 361 10.47 -0.94 -1.41
C ARG A 361 9.39 -1.78 -2.08
N THR A 362 8.69 -1.20 -3.05
CA THR A 362 7.66 -1.87 -3.82
C THR A 362 8.17 -3.13 -4.50
N PHE A 363 9.45 -3.19 -4.88
CA PHE A 363 10.11 -4.39 -5.41
C PHE A 363 10.16 -5.55 -4.41
N VAL A 364 10.04 -5.26 -3.13
CA VAL A 364 9.99 -6.26 -2.07
C VAL A 364 8.56 -6.48 -1.59
N ILE A 365 7.88 -5.42 -1.11
CA ILE A 365 6.59 -5.59 -0.44
C ILE A 365 5.46 -6.05 -1.39
N LEU A 366 5.45 -5.57 -2.64
CA LEU A 366 4.47 -6.04 -3.63
C LEU A 366 4.83 -7.43 -4.17
N ARG A 367 6.13 -7.70 -4.33
CA ARG A 367 6.59 -9.04 -4.70
C ARG A 367 6.18 -10.10 -3.67
N LEU A 368 6.17 -9.76 -2.37
CA LEU A 368 5.69 -10.67 -1.33
C LEU A 368 4.23 -11.12 -1.52
N LEU A 369 3.38 -10.28 -2.11
CA LEU A 369 2.01 -10.69 -2.47
C LEU A 369 2.04 -11.84 -3.48
N GLY A 370 2.88 -11.73 -4.52
CA GLY A 370 3.11 -12.80 -5.48
C GLY A 370 3.72 -14.05 -4.84
N VAL A 371 4.75 -13.89 -3.98
CA VAL A 371 5.38 -15.03 -3.28
C VAL A 371 4.37 -15.76 -2.39
N LEU A 372 3.50 -15.03 -1.69
CA LEU A 372 2.43 -15.64 -0.88
C LEU A 372 1.38 -16.32 -1.77
N ALA A 373 0.99 -15.70 -2.87
CA ALA A 373 0.06 -16.32 -3.84
C ALA A 373 0.67 -17.63 -4.40
N GLY A 374 1.96 -17.65 -4.75
CA GLY A 374 2.67 -18.81 -5.25
C GLY A 374 2.74 -19.97 -4.25
N VAL A 375 3.08 -19.69 -2.98
CA VAL A 375 3.12 -20.74 -1.96
C VAL A 375 1.72 -21.29 -1.65
N LEU A 376 0.69 -20.42 -1.66
CA LEU A 376 -0.70 -20.84 -1.51
C LEU A 376 -1.20 -21.64 -2.71
N ALA A 377 -0.83 -21.25 -3.95
CA ALA A 377 -1.13 -22.03 -5.14
C ALA A 377 -0.57 -23.45 -5.04
N LYS A 378 0.69 -23.57 -4.56
CA LYS A 378 1.31 -24.87 -4.30
C LYS A 378 0.57 -25.68 -3.23
N ALA A 379 0.16 -25.04 -2.13
CA ALA A 379 -0.57 -25.70 -1.05
C ALA A 379 -1.97 -26.17 -1.48
N THR A 380 -2.65 -25.42 -2.33
CA THR A 380 -4.06 -25.64 -2.69
C THR A 380 -4.27 -26.26 -4.07
N GLY A 381 -3.21 -26.77 -4.70
CA GLY A 381 -3.30 -27.40 -6.03
C GLY A 381 -3.68 -26.43 -7.15
N GLY A 382 -3.25 -25.15 -7.01
CA GLY A 382 -3.45 -24.10 -8.02
C GLY A 382 -4.66 -23.20 -7.79
N ARG A 383 -5.37 -23.31 -6.67
CA ARG A 383 -6.53 -22.44 -6.36
C ARG A 383 -6.12 -21.03 -5.91
N MET A 384 -5.24 -20.42 -6.67
CA MET A 384 -4.81 -19.02 -6.49
C MET A 384 -4.66 -18.38 -7.86
N PRO A 385 -4.77 -17.05 -7.98
CA PRO A 385 -4.43 -16.39 -9.23
C PRO A 385 -2.94 -16.59 -9.57
N ALA A 386 -2.61 -16.51 -10.84
CA ALA A 386 -1.24 -16.43 -11.31
C ALA A 386 -0.61 -15.09 -10.89
N ASP A 387 0.69 -14.95 -11.13
CA ASP A 387 1.40 -13.72 -10.79
C ASP A 387 0.87 -12.54 -11.60
N GLN A 388 0.97 -11.39 -11.00
CA GLN A 388 0.41 -10.16 -11.54
C GLN A 388 1.45 -9.05 -11.54
N GLU A 389 1.10 -7.96 -12.19
CA GLU A 389 1.90 -6.75 -12.18
C GLU A 389 2.17 -6.28 -10.74
N THR A 390 3.24 -5.51 -10.60
CA THR A 390 3.52 -4.71 -9.41
C THR A 390 3.41 -3.23 -9.76
N ILE A 391 3.60 -2.35 -8.78
CA ILE A 391 3.50 -0.90 -9.02
C ILE A 391 4.60 -0.43 -9.98
N ARG A 392 4.26 0.52 -10.86
CA ARG A 392 5.18 1.20 -11.77
C ARG A 392 4.96 2.69 -11.70
N TYR A 393 5.90 3.36 -11.06
CA TYR A 393 5.98 4.80 -11.12
C TYR A 393 6.73 5.20 -12.39
N THR A 394 6.11 6.02 -13.22
CA THR A 394 6.79 6.69 -14.32
C THR A 394 6.54 8.17 -14.23
N GLY A 395 7.49 8.97 -14.68
CA GLY A 395 7.33 10.41 -14.63
C GLY A 395 8.23 11.15 -15.61
N VAL A 396 7.90 12.42 -15.77
CA VAL A 396 8.67 13.38 -16.57
C VAL A 396 8.79 14.65 -15.78
N HIS A 397 9.99 15.20 -15.69
CA HIS A 397 10.21 16.50 -15.08
C HIS A 397 11.05 17.41 -15.98
N GLY A 398 10.92 18.73 -15.77
CA GLY A 398 11.61 19.72 -16.57
C GLY A 398 11.13 21.13 -16.24
N THR A 399 11.19 22.03 -17.23
CA THR A 399 10.67 23.39 -17.10
C THR A 399 9.61 23.66 -18.18
N ASP A 400 8.56 24.38 -17.82
CA ASP A 400 7.50 24.78 -18.74
C ASP A 400 7.88 26.01 -19.59
N ASP A 401 6.91 26.57 -20.34
CA ASP A 401 7.11 27.73 -21.21
C ASP A 401 7.43 29.03 -20.44
N ALA A 402 7.05 29.10 -19.18
CA ALA A 402 7.38 30.22 -18.30
C ALA A 402 8.74 30.06 -17.59
N GLY A 403 9.39 28.91 -17.77
CA GLY A 403 10.62 28.55 -17.05
C GLY A 403 10.37 28.01 -15.66
N GLU A 404 9.11 27.72 -15.29
CA GLU A 404 8.76 27.13 -14.01
C GLU A 404 8.98 25.61 -14.01
N PRO A 405 9.52 25.05 -12.94
CA PRO A 405 9.73 23.62 -12.84
C PRO A 405 8.38 22.87 -12.77
N TYR A 406 8.31 21.76 -13.49
CA TYR A 406 7.19 20.83 -13.37
C TYR A 406 7.67 19.41 -13.06
N LEU A 407 6.81 18.65 -12.42
CA LEU A 407 6.93 17.22 -12.20
C LEU A 407 5.58 16.56 -12.50
N MET A 408 5.56 15.69 -13.50
CA MET A 408 4.43 14.78 -13.77
C MET A 408 4.85 13.39 -13.33
N ARG A 409 4.04 12.77 -12.49
CA ARG A 409 4.19 11.36 -12.10
C ARG A 409 2.85 10.67 -12.16
N GLU A 410 2.88 9.41 -12.50
CA GLU A 410 1.70 8.54 -12.45
C GLU A 410 2.11 7.11 -12.13
N VAL A 411 1.16 6.37 -11.56
CA VAL A 411 1.25 4.93 -11.38
C VAL A 411 0.54 4.27 -12.55
N LEU A 412 1.26 3.44 -13.30
CA LEU A 412 0.67 2.70 -14.41
C LEU A 412 0.30 1.28 -13.97
N GLY A 413 -0.94 0.87 -14.19
CA GLY A 413 -1.40 -0.49 -13.99
C GLY A 413 -0.83 -1.47 -15.02
N GLY A 414 -0.97 -2.75 -14.73
CA GLY A 414 -0.64 -3.84 -15.65
C GLY A 414 -1.69 -4.92 -15.63
N GLY A 415 -1.42 -6.06 -16.24
CA GLY A 415 -2.35 -7.18 -16.24
C GLY A 415 -2.38 -7.92 -14.91
N SER A 416 -3.58 -8.28 -14.41
CA SER A 416 -3.70 -9.22 -13.30
C SER A 416 -3.44 -10.67 -13.75
N GLY A 417 -3.05 -11.54 -12.83
CA GLY A 417 -2.94 -12.97 -13.11
C GLY A 417 -4.28 -13.61 -13.49
N GLY A 418 -4.24 -14.58 -14.40
CA GLY A 418 -5.36 -15.46 -14.68
C GLY A 418 -5.80 -16.17 -13.40
N ARG A 419 -7.11 -16.38 -13.23
CA ARG A 419 -7.72 -16.99 -12.05
C ARG A 419 -8.22 -18.39 -12.40
N TRP A 420 -8.43 -19.21 -11.38
CA TRP A 420 -8.95 -20.57 -11.57
C TRP A 420 -10.40 -20.63 -12.14
N TYR A 421 -11.04 -19.48 -12.32
CA TYR A 421 -12.43 -19.34 -12.78
C TYR A 421 -12.63 -18.25 -13.84
N ALA A 422 -11.63 -17.44 -14.17
CA ALA A 422 -11.76 -16.34 -15.12
C ALA A 422 -10.40 -15.85 -15.61
N ASP A 423 -10.40 -15.18 -16.74
CA ASP A 423 -9.27 -14.42 -17.25
C ASP A 423 -8.82 -13.34 -16.25
N GLY A 424 -7.56 -12.95 -16.34
CA GLY A 424 -7.04 -11.79 -15.64
C GLY A 424 -7.63 -10.49 -16.18
N GLU A 425 -7.79 -9.51 -15.31
CA GLU A 425 -8.26 -8.17 -15.67
C GLU A 425 -7.14 -7.36 -16.29
N ASP A 426 -7.50 -6.55 -17.29
CA ASP A 426 -6.56 -5.72 -18.02
C ASP A 426 -6.28 -4.43 -17.25
N THR A 427 -5.03 -3.95 -17.26
CA THR A 427 -4.61 -2.62 -16.77
C THR A 427 -5.08 -2.29 -15.35
N ILE A 428 -5.01 -3.23 -14.44
CA ILE A 428 -5.36 -3.00 -13.04
C ILE A 428 -4.16 -2.49 -12.23
N HIS A 429 -4.45 -1.86 -11.09
CA HIS A 429 -3.45 -1.58 -10.07
C HIS A 429 -3.48 -2.65 -8.98
N VAL A 430 -2.32 -3.14 -8.57
CA VAL A 430 -2.18 -4.07 -7.42
C VAL A 430 -2.63 -3.41 -6.13
N VAL A 431 -2.29 -2.14 -5.97
CA VAL A 431 -2.81 -1.29 -4.90
C VAL A 431 -4.05 -0.61 -5.47
N PRO A 432 -5.27 -0.95 -4.99
CA PRO A 432 -6.53 -0.61 -5.68
C PRO A 432 -6.92 0.86 -5.62
N ASP A 433 -6.01 1.76 -5.36
CA ASP A 433 -6.29 3.11 -4.94
C ASP A 433 -5.83 4.16 -5.93
N SER A 434 -4.74 3.87 -6.65
CA SER A 434 -4.19 4.80 -7.61
C SER A 434 -4.99 4.80 -8.92
N ARG A 435 -5.07 5.97 -9.53
CA ARG A 435 -5.70 6.19 -10.83
C ARG A 435 -4.71 6.82 -11.78
N ASN A 436 -4.84 6.54 -13.06
CA ASN A 436 -4.10 7.26 -14.08
C ASN A 436 -4.63 8.69 -14.21
N LEU A 437 -3.73 9.63 -14.46
CA LEU A 437 -4.10 11.02 -14.73
C LEU A 437 -4.87 11.09 -16.07
N PRO A 438 -5.98 11.84 -16.14
CA PRO A 438 -6.68 12.05 -17.39
C PRO A 438 -5.78 12.68 -18.45
N THR A 439 -5.89 12.23 -19.70
CA THR A 439 -5.07 12.75 -20.83
C THR A 439 -5.22 14.26 -20.97
N GLU A 440 -6.44 14.76 -20.92
CA GLU A 440 -6.74 16.20 -21.06
C GLU A 440 -6.10 17.03 -19.94
N PHE A 441 -6.06 16.49 -18.72
CA PHE A 441 -5.38 17.12 -17.60
C PHE A 441 -3.87 17.17 -17.83
N THR A 442 -3.26 16.05 -18.24
CA THR A 442 -1.81 15.97 -18.45
C THR A 442 -1.34 16.87 -19.58
N GLU A 443 -2.02 16.87 -20.71
CA GLU A 443 -1.69 17.70 -21.88
C GLU A 443 -1.91 19.20 -21.62
N SER A 444 -2.85 19.57 -20.75
CA SER A 444 -3.08 20.97 -20.38
C SER A 444 -2.06 21.54 -19.40
N ARG A 445 -1.36 20.68 -18.66
CA ARG A 445 -0.44 21.10 -17.59
C ARG A 445 1.02 20.87 -17.88
N PHE A 446 1.32 19.91 -18.74
CA PHE A 446 2.69 19.48 -19.00
C PHE A 446 3.03 19.56 -20.50
N PRO A 447 4.26 19.88 -20.88
CA PRO A 447 4.64 20.10 -22.27
C PRO A 447 4.86 18.79 -23.03
N PHE A 448 3.83 17.95 -23.13
CA PHE A 448 3.83 16.74 -23.96
C PHE A 448 2.42 16.40 -24.47
N LEU A 449 2.35 15.51 -25.46
CA LEU A 449 1.12 14.97 -26.04
C LEU A 449 1.04 13.46 -25.82
N VAL A 450 -0.14 12.96 -25.48
CA VAL A 450 -0.42 11.52 -25.39
C VAL A 450 -0.84 11.02 -26.77
N GLU A 451 0.09 10.45 -27.52
CA GLU A 451 -0.17 9.94 -28.88
C GLU A 451 -0.92 8.61 -28.89
N ARG A 452 -0.74 7.82 -27.83
CA ARG A 452 -1.38 6.53 -27.66
C ARG A 452 -1.64 6.23 -26.20
N LEU A 453 -2.82 5.72 -25.93
CA LEU A 453 -3.18 5.07 -24.68
C LEU A 453 -4.10 3.89 -25.01
N GLY A 454 -3.64 2.68 -24.79
CA GLY A 454 -4.38 1.47 -25.12
C GLY A 454 -3.82 0.24 -24.43
N LEU A 455 -4.39 -0.91 -24.71
CA LEU A 455 -3.90 -2.19 -24.21
C LEU A 455 -2.66 -2.64 -24.99
N ALA A 456 -1.67 -3.18 -24.26
CA ALA A 456 -0.50 -3.83 -24.86
C ALA A 456 -0.93 -5.21 -25.38
N GLN A 457 -1.15 -5.29 -26.70
CA GLN A 457 -1.59 -6.50 -27.35
C GLN A 457 -0.64 -7.67 -27.05
N ASP A 458 -1.18 -8.87 -26.83
CA ASP A 458 -0.47 -10.11 -26.53
C ASP A 458 0.49 -10.02 -25.31
N SER A 459 0.24 -9.12 -24.36
CA SER A 459 1.07 -9.03 -23.16
C SER A 459 0.67 -10.02 -22.08
N GLY A 460 -0.59 -10.44 -21.99
CA GLY A 460 -1.07 -11.43 -21.03
C GLY A 460 -0.53 -12.84 -21.28
N GLY A 461 -0.16 -13.54 -20.23
CA GLY A 461 0.33 -14.93 -20.30
C GLY A 461 -0.76 -15.89 -20.77
N PRO A 462 -0.46 -16.77 -21.75
CA PRO A 462 -1.40 -17.81 -22.18
C PRO A 462 -1.77 -18.79 -21.05
N GLY A 463 -3.04 -19.23 -21.00
CA GLY A 463 -3.58 -20.20 -20.05
C GLY A 463 -4.97 -20.64 -20.51
N GLU A 464 -5.57 -21.62 -19.84
CA GLU A 464 -7.01 -21.88 -19.91
C GLU A 464 -7.75 -20.57 -19.62
N PHE A 465 -7.28 -19.85 -18.58
CA PHE A 465 -7.61 -18.45 -18.33
C PHE A 465 -6.35 -17.60 -18.54
N ARG A 466 -6.39 -16.67 -19.49
CA ARG A 466 -5.25 -15.82 -19.81
C ARG A 466 -4.96 -14.82 -18.69
N GLY A 467 -3.71 -14.37 -18.60
CA GLY A 467 -3.36 -13.17 -17.85
C GLY A 467 -3.96 -11.92 -18.49
N GLY A 468 -4.23 -10.92 -17.67
CA GLY A 468 -4.67 -9.59 -18.13
C GLY A 468 -3.58 -8.89 -18.94
N LEU A 469 -4.00 -7.92 -19.77
CA LEU A 469 -3.12 -7.12 -20.61
C LEU A 469 -2.62 -5.88 -19.87
N GLY A 470 -1.39 -5.46 -20.15
CA GLY A 470 -0.83 -4.20 -19.70
C GLY A 470 -1.22 -3.00 -20.59
N TYR A 471 -0.72 -1.81 -20.23
CA TYR A 471 -0.80 -0.59 -21.05
C TYR A 471 0.23 -0.58 -22.18
N ASP A 472 -0.13 0.09 -23.29
CA ASP A 472 0.76 0.63 -24.33
C ASP A 472 0.50 2.13 -24.40
N LYS A 473 1.35 2.93 -23.72
CA LYS A 473 1.26 4.38 -23.66
C LYS A 473 2.41 5.01 -24.42
N GLN A 474 2.11 6.04 -25.24
CA GLN A 474 3.12 6.82 -25.95
C GLN A 474 2.89 8.30 -25.68
N ILE A 475 3.94 8.96 -25.25
CA ILE A 475 3.94 10.41 -25.02
C ILE A 475 5.02 11.07 -25.86
N ARG A 476 4.66 12.10 -26.62
CA ARG A 476 5.60 12.92 -27.39
C ARG A 476 5.98 14.15 -26.60
N MET A 477 7.27 14.33 -26.37
CA MET A 477 7.77 15.51 -25.68
C MET A 477 7.72 16.74 -26.60
N LEU A 478 7.18 17.86 -26.08
CA LEU A 478 7.17 19.15 -26.79
C LEU A 478 8.38 20.00 -26.42
N ARG A 479 9.07 19.66 -25.33
CA ARG A 479 10.29 20.29 -24.83
C ARG A 479 11.25 19.24 -24.32
N ASP A 480 12.52 19.64 -24.18
CA ASP A 480 13.52 18.82 -23.49
C ASP A 480 13.10 18.61 -22.04
N ALA A 481 13.23 17.39 -21.56
CA ALA A 481 12.86 16.97 -20.23
C ALA A 481 13.70 15.77 -19.79
N SER A 482 13.50 15.34 -18.56
CA SER A 482 14.06 14.11 -18.02
C SER A 482 12.96 13.12 -17.71
N PHE A 483 13.14 11.87 -18.11
CA PHE A 483 12.26 10.76 -17.78
C PHE A 483 12.78 10.01 -16.54
N MET A 484 11.84 9.55 -15.71
CA MET A 484 12.11 8.72 -14.54
C MET A 484 11.19 7.50 -14.50
N SER A 485 11.68 6.40 -13.95
CA SER A 485 10.94 5.15 -13.80
C SER A 485 11.37 4.38 -12.57
N ILE A 486 10.40 3.84 -11.83
CA ILE A 486 10.59 2.84 -10.78
C ILE A 486 9.64 1.70 -11.10
N ALA A 487 10.13 0.73 -11.86
CA ALA A 487 9.34 -0.38 -12.37
C ALA A 487 10.09 -1.71 -12.20
N ASP A 488 9.44 -2.66 -11.56
CA ASP A 488 9.85 -4.05 -11.45
C ASP A 488 9.32 -4.86 -12.65
N ARG A 489 9.78 -6.08 -12.83
CA ARG A 489 9.41 -6.97 -13.96
C ARG A 489 9.83 -6.41 -15.33
N SER A 490 10.98 -5.78 -15.41
CA SER A 490 11.58 -5.38 -16.69
C SER A 490 12.41 -6.50 -17.32
N ILE A 491 12.93 -7.41 -16.51
CA ILE A 491 13.69 -8.60 -16.94
C ILE A 491 12.86 -9.87 -16.72
N LEU A 492 12.34 -10.07 -15.50
CA LEU A 492 11.52 -11.19 -15.15
C LEU A 492 10.05 -10.94 -15.50
N SER A 493 9.35 -11.95 -15.97
CA SER A 493 7.93 -11.90 -16.29
C SER A 493 7.05 -12.31 -15.12
N CYS A 494 5.78 -11.91 -15.12
CA CYS A 494 4.76 -12.45 -14.23
C CYS A 494 4.53 -13.94 -14.58
N TRP A 495 4.75 -14.83 -13.62
CA TRP A 495 4.69 -16.28 -13.85
C TRP A 495 3.25 -16.82 -13.87
N GLY A 496 3.06 -17.93 -14.59
CA GLY A 496 1.78 -18.64 -14.68
C GLY A 496 1.61 -19.71 -13.60
N VAL A 497 0.38 -20.19 -13.39
CA VAL A 497 0.00 -21.24 -12.44
C VAL A 497 -0.62 -22.41 -13.17
N LYS A 498 -0.40 -23.64 -12.69
CA LYS A 498 -1.04 -24.88 -13.16
C LYS A 498 -0.94 -25.13 -14.67
N GLY A 499 0.19 -24.82 -15.28
CA GLY A 499 0.43 -24.99 -16.71
C GLY A 499 0.32 -23.69 -17.52
N GLY A 500 -0.23 -22.64 -16.93
CA GLY A 500 -0.27 -21.31 -17.54
C GLY A 500 1.13 -20.75 -17.79
N ARG A 501 1.25 -19.86 -18.77
CA ARG A 501 2.51 -19.27 -19.22
C ARG A 501 2.71 -17.89 -18.63
N ALA A 502 3.95 -17.42 -18.70
CA ALA A 502 4.28 -16.07 -18.25
C ALA A 502 3.72 -14.99 -19.18
N GLY A 503 3.41 -13.83 -18.60
CA GLY A 503 3.09 -12.62 -19.35
C GLY A 503 4.34 -11.94 -19.91
N ARG A 504 4.17 -10.83 -20.66
CA ARG A 504 5.30 -10.01 -21.13
C ARG A 504 5.81 -9.10 -20.01
N PRO A 505 7.13 -8.83 -19.98
CA PRO A 505 7.71 -7.92 -19.00
C PRO A 505 7.36 -6.45 -19.32
N PHE A 506 7.67 -5.56 -18.37
CA PHE A 506 7.67 -4.11 -18.55
C PHE A 506 8.77 -3.66 -19.52
N SER A 507 8.50 -2.65 -20.32
CA SER A 507 9.52 -2.03 -21.18
C SER A 507 9.27 -0.55 -21.39
N VAL A 508 10.34 0.23 -21.47
CA VAL A 508 10.34 1.63 -21.90
C VAL A 508 11.30 1.79 -23.06
N VAL A 509 10.83 2.41 -24.13
CA VAL A 509 11.65 2.73 -25.31
C VAL A 509 11.51 4.21 -25.60
N VAL A 510 12.61 4.92 -25.66
CA VAL A 510 12.68 6.31 -26.10
C VAL A 510 13.01 6.36 -27.58
N ASP A 511 12.33 7.23 -28.32
CA ASP A 511 12.44 7.45 -29.77
C ASP A 511 12.24 6.17 -30.62
N PRO A 512 11.14 5.37 -30.36
CA PRO A 512 10.92 4.10 -31.06
C PRO A 512 10.83 4.26 -32.58
N GLY A 513 11.71 3.55 -33.31
CA GLY A 513 11.86 3.66 -34.76
C GLY A 513 12.63 4.88 -35.22
N GLY A 514 13.10 5.73 -34.33
CA GLY A 514 13.88 6.93 -34.63
C GLY A 514 15.40 6.69 -34.55
N PRO A 515 16.18 7.71 -34.90
CA PRO A 515 17.65 7.60 -34.97
C PRO A 515 18.32 7.52 -33.55
N ARG A 516 17.56 7.80 -32.50
CA ARG A 516 18.03 7.76 -31.11
C ARG A 516 17.26 6.73 -30.29
N GLU A 517 16.72 5.71 -30.95
CA GLU A 517 16.02 4.64 -30.26
C GLU A 517 16.91 4.01 -29.19
N ARG A 518 16.39 3.95 -27.96
CA ARG A 518 17.06 3.29 -26.84
C ARG A 518 16.03 2.70 -25.89
N GLU A 519 16.30 1.51 -25.42
CA GLU A 519 15.56 0.82 -24.37
C GLU A 519 16.14 1.21 -23.01
N LEU A 520 15.26 1.46 -22.05
CA LEU A 520 15.63 1.86 -20.69
C LEU A 520 15.40 0.73 -19.72
N GLU A 521 16.19 0.71 -18.66
CA GLU A 521 15.96 -0.16 -17.51
C GLU A 521 14.72 0.27 -16.71
N GLY A 522 14.24 -0.61 -15.81
CA GLY A 522 13.08 -0.31 -14.96
C GLY A 522 13.34 0.76 -13.89
N LEU A 523 14.59 0.91 -13.44
CA LEU A 523 15.02 1.93 -12.48
C LEU A 523 15.88 3.00 -13.18
N VAL A 524 15.29 4.18 -13.33
CA VAL A 524 15.92 5.33 -14.02
C VAL A 524 15.48 6.62 -13.35
N ASP A 525 16.42 7.53 -13.07
CA ASP A 525 16.13 8.81 -12.38
C ASP A 525 16.05 10.01 -13.30
N ASP A 526 16.94 10.14 -14.26
CA ASP A 526 17.17 11.40 -14.99
C ASP A 526 17.61 11.13 -16.43
N GLU A 527 16.83 10.31 -17.15
CA GLU A 527 17.11 10.01 -18.56
C GLU A 527 16.71 11.18 -19.45
N PRO A 528 17.65 11.83 -20.15
CA PRO A 528 17.34 12.95 -21.02
C PRO A 528 16.45 12.54 -22.19
N VAL A 529 15.35 13.26 -22.40
CA VAL A 529 14.45 13.11 -23.55
C VAL A 529 14.29 14.46 -24.23
N LEU A 530 14.56 14.51 -25.52
CA LEU A 530 14.57 15.76 -26.27
C LEU A 530 13.18 16.08 -26.86
N ALA A 531 12.95 17.35 -27.12
CA ALA A 531 11.77 17.81 -27.85
C ALA A 531 11.57 17.03 -29.16
N GLY A 532 10.36 16.51 -29.37
CA GLY A 532 10.00 15.69 -30.52
C GLY A 532 10.22 14.19 -30.35
N GLU A 533 11.01 13.74 -29.36
CA GLU A 533 11.10 12.30 -29.06
C GLU A 533 9.82 11.77 -28.44
N VAL A 534 9.57 10.48 -28.66
CA VAL A 534 8.45 9.75 -28.06
C VAL A 534 8.98 8.82 -26.97
N ILE A 535 8.34 8.80 -25.82
CA ILE A 535 8.53 7.78 -24.81
C ILE A 535 7.41 6.77 -24.96
N ARG A 536 7.74 5.51 -25.23
CA ARG A 536 6.79 4.42 -25.26
C ARG A 536 6.95 3.54 -24.04
N ILE A 537 5.89 3.43 -23.24
CA ILE A 537 5.82 2.63 -22.02
C ILE A 537 4.86 1.48 -22.26
N ARG A 538 5.33 0.24 -22.07
CA ARG A 538 4.48 -0.96 -22.04
C ARG A 538 4.56 -1.59 -20.68
N THR A 539 3.42 -1.70 -19.98
CA THR A 539 3.39 -2.36 -18.69
C THR A 539 3.24 -3.88 -18.84
N THR A 540 3.52 -4.63 -17.78
CA THR A 540 3.49 -6.09 -17.80
C THR A 540 2.10 -6.63 -18.10
N GLY A 541 2.04 -7.77 -18.75
CA GLY A 541 0.89 -8.67 -18.70
C GLY A 541 0.95 -9.58 -17.48
N GLY A 542 -0.20 -9.98 -16.94
CA GLY A 542 -0.31 -10.98 -15.89
C GLY A 542 0.05 -12.39 -16.40
N GLY A 543 0.42 -13.31 -15.49
CA GLY A 543 0.61 -14.72 -15.81
C GLY A 543 -0.71 -15.43 -16.14
N GLY A 544 -0.67 -16.49 -16.97
CA GLY A 544 -1.83 -17.32 -17.29
C GLY A 544 -2.10 -18.40 -16.22
N TRP A 545 -3.33 -18.87 -16.16
CA TRP A 545 -3.74 -19.97 -15.29
C TRP A 545 -4.27 -21.16 -16.11
N GLY A 546 -3.88 -22.38 -15.76
CA GLY A 546 -4.28 -23.60 -16.47
C GLY A 546 -3.54 -23.80 -17.79
N ASP A 547 -3.67 -25.01 -18.37
CA ASP A 547 -3.04 -25.30 -19.67
C ASP A 547 -3.70 -24.47 -20.77
N PRO A 548 -2.94 -23.73 -21.59
CA PRO A 548 -3.49 -22.98 -22.73
C PRO A 548 -4.27 -23.84 -23.72
N LEU A 549 -4.00 -25.15 -23.79
CA LEU A 549 -4.72 -26.06 -24.68
C LEU A 549 -6.15 -26.38 -24.20
N ASP A 550 -6.44 -26.13 -22.92
CA ASP A 550 -7.76 -26.33 -22.33
C ASP A 550 -8.67 -25.10 -22.53
N ARG A 551 -8.14 -23.99 -23.09
CA ARG A 551 -8.91 -22.78 -23.34
C ARG A 551 -10.01 -23.05 -24.37
N ALA A 552 -11.22 -22.59 -24.05
CA ALA A 552 -12.34 -22.67 -24.98
C ALA A 552 -12.02 -21.93 -26.30
N THR A 553 -12.38 -22.50 -27.43
CA THR A 553 -12.03 -21.98 -28.77
C THR A 553 -12.78 -20.68 -29.13
N ASP A 554 -13.81 -20.34 -28.37
CA ASP A 554 -14.66 -19.15 -28.52
C ASP A 554 -14.41 -18.08 -27.43
N ALA A 555 -13.36 -18.27 -26.59
CA ALA A 555 -13.00 -17.41 -25.47
C ALA A 555 -11.97 -16.32 -25.83
#